data_86b5c352781b3ba769bfc9fa8cf65b9c
#
_entry.id   86b5c352781b3ba769bfc9fa8cf65b9c
#
_cell.length_a   1.000
_cell.length_b   1.000
_cell.length_c   1.000
_cell.angle_alpha   90.00
_cell.angle_beta   90.00
_cell.angle_gamma   90.00
#
_symmetry.space_group_name_H-M   'P 1'
#
loop_
_entity.id
_entity.type
_entity.pdbx_description
1 polymer ?
#
loop_
_entity_poly.entity_id
_entity_poly.type
_entity_poly.pdbx_seq_one_letter_code
_entity_poly.pdbx_strand_id
1 'polypeptide(L)'
;MELVEASADDLDALADRWHSLAKAMEEYSELNALDADVTEGTAEEGFRAHLDDEEVTDYLVVREGETIGFVTLREGRHPSRQYSTYLRIVNLAIDDGCRNRGHGTAVVERVRELARERGCDHLKVSCEWENEGARRFYRNADFQPKQVDYA
;
A
#
# COMPACT_ATOMS: atom_id res chain seq x y z
N MET A 1 -12.10 -12.69 -0.14
CA MET A 1 -10.82 -11.98 0.09
C MET A 1 -10.80 -11.48 1.53
N GLU A 2 -9.67 -11.62 2.18
CA GLU A 2 -9.46 -11.09 3.52
C GLU A 2 -8.08 -10.47 3.65
N LEU A 3 -7.92 -9.53 4.58
CA LEU A 3 -6.64 -8.97 4.97
C LEU A 3 -6.17 -9.68 6.23
N VAL A 4 -5.00 -10.31 6.13
CA VAL A 4 -4.38 -11.02 7.25
C VAL A 4 -3.14 -10.25 7.68
N GLU A 5 -3.12 -9.82 8.94
CA GLU A 5 -1.97 -9.09 9.47
C GLU A 5 -0.71 -9.95 9.36
N ALA A 6 0.33 -9.39 8.77
CA ALA A 6 1.57 -10.11 8.54
C ALA A 6 2.37 -10.30 9.84
N SER A 7 3.05 -11.42 9.92
CA SER A 7 3.97 -11.75 11.02
C SER A 7 5.39 -11.91 10.51
N ALA A 8 6.32 -12.22 11.40
CA ALA A 8 7.71 -12.47 11.03
C ALA A 8 7.88 -13.62 10.01
N ASP A 9 6.91 -14.52 9.91
CA ASP A 9 6.94 -15.63 8.95
C ASP A 9 6.59 -15.20 7.52
N ASP A 10 6.08 -13.97 7.35
CA ASP A 10 5.57 -13.46 6.07
C ASP A 10 6.53 -12.48 5.38
N LEU A 11 7.71 -12.24 5.95
CA LEU A 11 8.62 -11.20 5.46
C LEU A 11 9.09 -11.44 4.03
N ASP A 12 9.35 -12.67 3.66
CA ASP A 12 9.77 -13.03 2.30
C ASP A 12 8.64 -12.79 1.29
N ALA A 13 7.42 -13.12 1.64
CA ALA A 13 6.25 -12.89 0.80
C ALA A 13 5.99 -11.40 0.56
N LEU A 14 6.17 -10.58 1.59
CA LEU A 14 6.07 -9.12 1.51
C LEU A 14 7.20 -8.53 0.67
N ALA A 15 8.44 -8.94 0.95
CA ALA A 15 9.63 -8.42 0.26
C ALA A 15 9.61 -8.72 -1.24
N ASP A 16 9.21 -9.91 -1.62
CA ASP A 16 9.08 -10.31 -3.02
C ASP A 16 8.09 -9.39 -3.76
N ARG A 17 6.93 -9.16 -3.16
CA ARG A 17 5.89 -8.31 -3.76
C ARG A 17 6.27 -6.84 -3.79
N TRP A 18 6.90 -6.35 -2.73
CA TRP A 18 7.39 -4.98 -2.70
C TRP A 18 8.44 -4.74 -3.78
N HIS A 19 9.38 -5.67 -3.95
CA HIS A 19 10.42 -5.54 -4.97
C HIS A 19 9.81 -5.49 -6.37
N SER A 20 8.83 -6.34 -6.66
CA SER A 20 8.11 -6.31 -7.93
C SER A 20 7.38 -4.98 -8.15
N LEU A 21 6.74 -4.46 -7.11
CA LEU A 21 6.06 -3.16 -7.16
C LEU A 21 7.04 -2.02 -7.40
N ALA A 22 8.13 -1.97 -6.64
CA ALA A 22 9.16 -0.94 -6.77
C ALA A 22 9.80 -0.98 -8.16
N LYS A 23 10.04 -2.16 -8.70
CA LYS A 23 10.57 -2.36 -10.05
C LYS A 23 9.61 -1.82 -11.11
N ALA A 24 8.31 -2.09 -10.96
CA ALA A 24 7.28 -1.57 -11.87
C ALA A 24 7.19 -0.04 -11.83
N MET A 25 7.45 0.57 -10.68
CA MET A 25 7.44 2.03 -10.53
C MET A 25 8.54 2.73 -11.31
N GLU A 26 9.61 2.04 -11.67
CA GLU A 26 10.72 2.62 -12.45
C GLU A 26 10.27 3.15 -13.80
N GLU A 27 9.21 2.59 -14.38
CA GLU A 27 8.73 3.03 -15.71
C GLU A 27 8.07 4.42 -15.68
N TYR A 28 7.66 4.90 -14.50
CA TYR A 28 6.92 6.15 -14.38
C TYR A 28 7.79 7.38 -14.14
N SER A 29 9.02 7.21 -13.70
CA SER A 29 9.96 8.31 -13.46
C SER A 29 11.37 7.79 -13.27
N GLU A 30 12.36 8.52 -13.79
CA GLU A 30 13.78 8.23 -13.55
C GLU A 30 14.12 8.29 -12.06
N LEU A 31 13.40 9.12 -11.31
CA LEU A 31 13.61 9.26 -9.87
C LEU A 31 13.24 8.02 -9.08
N ASN A 32 12.50 7.09 -9.68
CA ASN A 32 12.10 5.84 -9.06
C ASN A 32 13.09 4.70 -9.29
N ALA A 33 14.20 4.97 -9.99
CA ALA A 33 15.21 3.95 -10.25
C ALA A 33 15.74 3.38 -8.93
N LEU A 34 15.68 2.06 -8.78
CA LEU A 34 16.18 1.41 -7.59
C LEU A 34 17.69 1.46 -7.54
N ASP A 35 18.24 1.68 -6.35
CA ASP A 35 19.66 1.54 -6.11
C ASP A 35 20.09 0.10 -6.44
N ALA A 36 21.26 -0.07 -7.03
CA ALA A 36 21.78 -1.38 -7.39
C ALA A 36 21.98 -2.31 -6.18
N ASP A 37 22.13 -1.74 -4.98
CA ASP A 37 22.34 -2.48 -3.74
C ASP A 37 21.04 -2.94 -3.09
N VAL A 38 19.88 -2.53 -3.62
CA VAL A 38 18.57 -2.94 -3.07
C VAL A 38 18.27 -4.37 -3.48
N THR A 39 18.05 -5.21 -2.48
CA THR A 39 17.74 -6.63 -2.64
C THR A 39 16.46 -6.97 -1.88
N GLU A 40 15.94 -8.18 -2.07
CA GLU A 40 14.83 -8.68 -1.26
C GLU A 40 15.19 -8.73 0.23
N GLY A 41 16.45 -9.04 0.58
CA GLY A 41 16.93 -9.02 1.96
C GLY A 41 16.84 -7.63 2.59
N THR A 42 17.16 -6.59 1.83
CA THR A 42 17.00 -5.19 2.29
C THR A 42 15.52 -4.88 2.55
N ALA A 43 14.63 -5.34 1.67
CA ALA A 43 13.19 -5.15 1.83
C ALA A 43 12.66 -5.92 3.06
N GLU A 44 13.13 -7.14 3.30
CA GLU A 44 12.75 -7.91 4.49
C GLU A 44 13.10 -7.18 5.78
N GLU A 45 14.27 -6.53 5.85
CA GLU A 45 14.67 -5.72 7.00
C GLU A 45 13.71 -4.57 7.23
N GLY A 46 13.28 -3.91 6.17
CA GLY A 46 12.28 -2.83 6.23
C GLY A 46 10.95 -3.32 6.78
N PHE A 47 10.45 -4.44 6.30
CA PHE A 47 9.21 -5.03 6.81
C PHE A 47 9.35 -5.55 8.24
N ARG A 48 10.52 -6.07 8.61
CA ARG A 48 10.79 -6.48 9.98
C ARG A 48 10.70 -5.30 10.94
N ALA A 49 11.23 -4.14 10.53
CA ALA A 49 11.13 -2.91 11.33
C ALA A 49 9.68 -2.47 11.52
N HIS A 50 8.80 -2.71 10.54
CA HIS A 50 7.38 -2.39 10.65
C HIS A 50 6.69 -3.17 11.78
N LEU A 51 7.15 -4.38 12.09
CA LEU A 51 6.56 -5.20 13.16
C LEU A 51 6.67 -4.53 14.54
N ASP A 52 7.67 -3.68 14.73
CA ASP A 52 7.90 -2.95 15.97
C ASP A 52 7.37 -1.51 15.93
N ASP A 53 6.75 -1.10 14.83
CA ASP A 53 6.23 0.25 14.64
C ASP A 53 4.70 0.25 14.81
N GLU A 54 4.22 0.89 15.88
CA GLU A 54 2.80 0.94 16.20
C GLU A 54 1.95 1.67 15.15
N GLU A 55 2.56 2.54 14.34
CA GLU A 55 1.86 3.33 13.32
C GLU A 55 1.72 2.60 11.99
N VAL A 56 2.47 1.53 11.79
CA VAL A 56 2.52 0.80 10.52
C VAL A 56 1.99 -0.61 10.67
N THR A 57 1.17 -1.03 9.73
CA THR A 57 0.69 -2.41 9.68
C THR A 57 0.78 -2.91 8.24
N ASP A 58 1.40 -4.07 8.07
CA ASP A 58 1.42 -4.79 6.80
C ASP A 58 0.39 -5.91 6.83
N TYR A 59 -0.38 -6.03 5.76
CA TYR A 59 -1.37 -7.09 5.58
C TYR A 59 -1.08 -7.86 4.31
N LEU A 60 -1.24 -9.16 4.39
CA LEU A 60 -1.35 -10.00 3.20
C LEU A 60 -2.80 -9.97 2.72
N VAL A 61 -2.97 -9.89 1.42
CA VAL A 61 -4.28 -10.05 0.79
C VAL A 61 -4.42 -11.53 0.47
N VAL A 62 -5.40 -12.18 1.10
CA VAL A 62 -5.58 -13.63 1.00
C VAL A 62 -6.93 -13.96 0.40
N ARG A 63 -6.94 -14.88 -0.55
CA ARG A 63 -8.16 -15.43 -1.16
C ARG A 63 -8.06 -16.94 -1.24
N GLU A 64 -9.07 -17.60 -0.68
CA GLU A 64 -9.12 -19.08 -0.69
C GLU A 64 -7.85 -19.73 -0.14
N GLY A 65 -7.27 -19.13 0.91
CA GLY A 65 -6.05 -19.63 1.55
C GLY A 65 -4.75 -19.27 0.84
N GLU A 66 -4.82 -18.57 -0.30
CA GLU A 66 -3.63 -18.14 -1.05
C GLU A 66 -3.39 -16.64 -0.93
N THR A 67 -2.12 -16.27 -0.78
CA THR A 67 -1.72 -14.85 -0.80
C THR A 67 -1.70 -14.37 -2.24
N ILE A 68 -2.46 -13.32 -2.52
CA ILE A 68 -2.59 -12.72 -3.85
C ILE A 68 -2.16 -11.25 -3.90
N GLY A 69 -1.63 -10.71 -2.84
CA GLY A 69 -1.19 -9.33 -2.79
C GLY A 69 -0.81 -8.91 -1.38
N PHE A 70 -0.53 -7.63 -1.23
CA PHE A 70 -0.27 -7.04 0.09
C PHE A 70 -0.71 -5.58 0.13
N VAL A 71 -0.88 -5.07 1.34
CA VAL A 71 -1.13 -3.65 1.59
C VAL A 71 -0.38 -3.22 2.84
N THR A 72 0.30 -2.08 2.76
CA THR A 72 0.95 -1.44 3.91
C THR A 72 0.15 -0.21 4.28
N LEU A 73 -0.25 -0.10 5.53
CA LEU A 73 -1.00 1.04 6.06
C LEU A 73 -0.17 1.77 7.12
N ARG A 74 -0.26 3.10 7.11
CA ARG A 74 0.37 3.95 8.12
C ARG A 74 -0.65 4.95 8.67
N GLU A 75 -0.74 5.01 9.99
CA GLU A 75 -1.51 6.06 10.66
C GLU A 75 -0.68 7.33 10.75
N GLY A 76 -1.31 8.47 10.56
CA GLY A 76 -0.64 9.76 10.66
C GLY A 76 -1.58 10.85 11.18
N ARG A 77 -0.99 12.01 11.44
CA ARG A 77 -1.70 13.18 11.98
C ARG A 77 -1.23 14.47 11.35
N HIS A 78 -2.18 15.36 11.13
CA HIS A 78 -1.93 16.76 10.82
C HIS A 78 -2.52 17.60 11.96
N PRO A 79 -1.78 17.86 13.05
CA PRO A 79 -2.35 18.45 14.28
C PRO A 79 -3.02 19.79 14.08
N SER A 80 -2.60 20.56 13.06
CA SER A 80 -3.15 21.89 12.76
C SER A 80 -4.41 21.84 11.89
N ARG A 81 -4.88 20.66 11.50
CA ARG A 81 -6.05 20.52 10.63
C ARG A 81 -7.26 19.98 11.39
N GLN A 82 -8.46 20.37 10.96
CA GLN A 82 -9.71 19.90 11.54
C GLN A 82 -9.85 18.38 11.41
N TYR A 83 -9.59 17.82 10.23
CA TYR A 83 -9.59 16.38 9.99
C TYR A 83 -8.16 15.86 10.12
N SER A 84 -7.69 15.77 11.38
CA SER A 84 -6.28 15.63 11.68
C SER A 84 -5.72 14.20 11.53
N THR A 85 -6.52 13.18 11.77
CA THR A 85 -6.05 11.79 11.76
C THR A 85 -6.37 11.12 10.43
N TYR A 86 -5.40 10.36 9.92
CA TYR A 86 -5.60 9.65 8.65
C TYR A 86 -4.94 8.28 8.67
N LEU A 87 -5.47 7.41 7.82
CA LEU A 87 -4.86 6.14 7.49
C LEU A 87 -4.34 6.25 6.05
N ARG A 88 -3.05 6.04 5.85
CA ARG A 88 -2.43 6.11 4.53
C ARG A 88 -2.21 4.72 3.98
N ILE A 89 -2.63 4.50 2.74
CA ILE A 89 -2.22 3.34 1.97
C ILE A 89 -0.83 3.67 1.41
N VAL A 90 0.21 3.05 1.97
CA VAL A 90 1.60 3.26 1.55
C VAL A 90 1.91 2.41 0.33
N ASN A 91 1.53 1.14 0.37
CA ASN A 91 1.68 0.20 -0.73
C ASN A 91 0.38 -0.58 -0.90
N LEU A 92 0.01 -0.84 -2.13
CA LEU A 92 -1.08 -1.75 -2.48
C LEU A 92 -0.71 -2.43 -3.78
N ALA A 93 -0.58 -3.73 -3.75
CA ALA A 93 -0.31 -4.52 -4.95
C ALA A 93 -1.10 -5.81 -4.93
N ILE A 94 -1.68 -6.14 -6.08
CA ILE A 94 -2.33 -7.42 -6.35
C ILE A 94 -1.44 -8.14 -7.37
N ASP A 95 -1.19 -9.41 -7.15
CA ASP A 95 -0.35 -10.23 -8.04
C ASP A 95 -0.87 -10.20 -9.48
N ASP A 96 0.03 -10.20 -10.47
CA ASP A 96 -0.30 -10.04 -11.89
C ASP A 96 -1.41 -11.00 -12.36
N GLY A 97 -1.35 -12.24 -11.97
CA GLY A 97 -2.33 -13.26 -12.36
C GLY A 97 -3.70 -13.07 -11.75
N CYS A 98 -3.84 -12.19 -10.77
CA CYS A 98 -5.07 -11.96 -10.00
C CYS A 98 -5.68 -10.57 -10.24
N ARG A 99 -5.10 -9.77 -11.14
CA ARG A 99 -5.59 -8.41 -11.43
C ARG A 99 -6.88 -8.42 -12.25
N ASN A 100 -7.56 -7.27 -12.26
CA ASN A 100 -8.80 -7.03 -13.00
C ASN A 100 -9.97 -7.95 -12.59
N ARG A 101 -9.99 -8.36 -11.32
CA ARG A 101 -11.03 -9.22 -10.74
C ARG A 101 -11.72 -8.56 -9.54
N GLY A 102 -11.52 -7.26 -9.34
CA GLY A 102 -12.15 -6.54 -8.24
C GLY A 102 -11.45 -6.66 -6.87
N HIS A 103 -10.29 -7.32 -6.79
CA HIS A 103 -9.60 -7.49 -5.52
C HIS A 103 -9.07 -6.19 -4.95
N GLY A 104 -8.51 -5.31 -5.78
CA GLY A 104 -8.06 -4.00 -5.34
C GLY A 104 -9.17 -3.15 -4.74
N THR A 105 -10.34 -3.16 -5.37
CA THR A 105 -11.53 -2.46 -4.85
C THR A 105 -11.95 -3.02 -3.50
N ALA A 106 -11.98 -4.34 -3.37
CA ALA A 106 -12.33 -5.00 -2.11
C ALA A 106 -11.33 -4.65 -1.00
N VAL A 107 -10.03 -4.58 -1.32
CA VAL A 107 -9.00 -4.14 -0.37
C VAL A 107 -9.27 -2.72 0.10
N VAL A 108 -9.52 -1.79 -0.81
CA VAL A 108 -9.80 -0.38 -0.45
C VAL A 108 -11.04 -0.28 0.45
N GLU A 109 -12.09 -1.02 0.16
CA GLU A 109 -13.30 -1.04 0.99
C GLU A 109 -13.00 -1.55 2.41
N ARG A 110 -12.20 -2.60 2.52
CA ARG A 110 -11.79 -3.13 3.83
C ARG A 110 -10.90 -2.13 4.58
N VAL A 111 -10.02 -1.44 3.87
CA VAL A 111 -9.18 -0.38 4.46
C VAL A 111 -10.04 0.78 4.98
N ARG A 112 -11.12 1.14 4.28
CA ARG A 112 -12.06 2.15 4.79
C ARG A 112 -12.70 1.72 6.11
N GLU A 113 -13.07 0.46 6.23
CA GLU A 113 -13.61 -0.08 7.48
C GLU A 113 -12.57 0.00 8.59
N LEU A 114 -11.32 -0.37 8.30
CA LEU A 114 -10.21 -0.28 9.26
C LEU A 114 -9.99 1.16 9.72
N ALA A 115 -10.07 2.13 8.80
CA ALA A 115 -9.93 3.55 9.15
C ALA A 115 -11.03 3.98 10.12
N ARG A 116 -12.28 3.55 9.90
CA ARG A 116 -13.39 3.84 10.81
C ARG A 116 -13.19 3.18 12.16
N GLU A 117 -12.79 1.92 12.17
CA GLU A 117 -12.52 1.16 13.40
C GLU A 117 -11.44 1.82 14.25
N ARG A 118 -10.44 2.42 13.60
CA ARG A 118 -9.32 3.10 14.26
C ARG A 118 -9.61 4.57 14.60
N GLY A 119 -10.78 5.07 14.23
CA GLY A 119 -11.16 6.46 14.48
C GLY A 119 -10.43 7.48 13.61
N CYS A 120 -9.93 7.08 12.45
CA CYS A 120 -9.27 7.99 11.51
C CYS A 120 -10.32 8.85 10.79
N ASP A 121 -9.98 10.13 10.59
CA ASP A 121 -10.89 11.09 9.94
C ASP A 121 -10.98 10.90 8.43
N HIS A 122 -9.92 10.38 7.80
CA HIS A 122 -9.91 10.14 6.35
C HIS A 122 -8.83 9.14 5.94
N LEU A 123 -8.91 8.72 4.68
CA LEU A 123 -7.90 7.90 4.01
C LEU A 123 -7.05 8.76 3.09
N LYS A 124 -5.79 8.39 2.95
CA LYS A 124 -4.88 8.97 1.95
C LYS A 124 -4.21 7.87 1.14
N VAL A 125 -3.94 8.17 -0.12
CA VAL A 125 -3.10 7.34 -0.98
C VAL A 125 -2.41 8.25 -1.98
N SER A 126 -1.18 7.88 -2.36
CA SER A 126 -0.45 8.53 -3.44
C SER A 126 -0.19 7.53 -4.55
N CYS A 127 -0.19 7.99 -5.78
CA CYS A 127 0.27 7.20 -6.91
C CYS A 127 1.09 8.10 -7.85
N GLU A 128 1.89 7.48 -8.70
CA GLU A 128 2.66 8.22 -9.69
C GLU A 128 1.72 8.94 -10.67
N TRP A 129 2.03 10.19 -10.99
CA TRP A 129 1.22 10.97 -11.92
C TRP A 129 1.07 10.28 -13.27
N GLU A 130 2.15 9.69 -13.78
CA GLU A 130 2.17 8.99 -15.07
C GLU A 130 1.44 7.65 -15.03
N ASN A 131 1.10 7.14 -13.86
CA ASN A 131 0.31 5.92 -13.72
C ASN A 131 -1.19 6.23 -13.86
N GLU A 132 -1.64 6.37 -15.09
CA GLU A 132 -3.04 6.69 -15.39
C GLU A 132 -4.00 5.61 -14.89
N GLY A 133 -3.59 4.36 -14.93
CA GLY A 133 -4.40 3.24 -14.43
C GLY A 133 -4.67 3.35 -12.94
N ALA A 134 -3.64 3.70 -12.15
CA ALA A 134 -3.80 3.90 -10.71
C ALA A 134 -4.69 5.10 -10.42
N ARG A 135 -4.50 6.22 -11.14
CA ARG A 135 -5.35 7.40 -10.94
C ARG A 135 -6.82 7.09 -11.21
N ARG A 136 -7.10 6.36 -12.28
CA ARG A 136 -8.46 5.93 -12.62
C ARG A 136 -9.02 5.00 -11.54
N PHE A 137 -8.23 4.05 -11.11
CA PHE A 137 -8.61 3.12 -10.05
C PHE A 137 -9.04 3.86 -8.78
N TYR A 138 -8.22 4.80 -8.31
CA TYR A 138 -8.53 5.53 -7.08
C TYR A 138 -9.73 6.47 -7.24
N ARG A 139 -9.91 7.10 -8.39
CA ARG A 139 -11.13 7.87 -8.67
C ARG A 139 -12.38 7.00 -8.61
N ASN A 140 -12.32 5.82 -9.23
CA ASN A 140 -13.44 4.88 -9.21
C ASN A 140 -13.69 4.30 -7.81
N ALA A 141 -12.70 4.36 -6.94
CA ALA A 141 -12.82 3.95 -5.54
C ALA A 141 -13.20 5.12 -4.61
N ASP A 142 -13.75 6.20 -5.17
CA ASP A 142 -14.25 7.39 -4.46
C ASP A 142 -13.18 8.25 -3.77
N PHE A 143 -11.94 8.19 -4.25
CA PHE A 143 -10.91 9.15 -3.85
C PHE A 143 -10.97 10.41 -4.72
N GLN A 144 -10.67 11.55 -4.11
CA GLN A 144 -10.56 12.84 -4.79
C GLN A 144 -9.08 13.22 -4.92
N PRO A 145 -8.63 13.70 -6.09
CA PRO A 145 -7.28 14.25 -6.22
C PRO A 145 -7.09 15.43 -5.25
N LYS A 146 -5.98 15.45 -4.54
CA LYS A 146 -5.74 16.48 -3.51
C LYS A 146 -4.53 17.35 -3.79
N GLN A 147 -3.41 16.76 -4.15
CA GLN A 147 -2.18 17.50 -4.43
C GLN A 147 -1.34 16.79 -5.48
N VAL A 148 -0.44 17.53 -6.09
CA VAL A 148 0.50 17.03 -7.09
C VAL A 148 1.92 17.38 -6.65
N ASP A 149 2.82 16.41 -6.76
CA ASP A 149 4.24 16.63 -6.50
C ASP A 149 4.93 17.02 -7.81
N TYR A 150 5.79 18.01 -7.73
CA TYR A 150 6.66 18.41 -8.83
C TYR A 150 8.09 18.11 -8.43
N ALA A 151 8.87 17.56 -9.35
CA ALA A 151 10.26 17.20 -9.10
C ALA A 151 11.14 17.53 -10.32
#